data_2c00281732f75c987128889b9128811a
#
_entry.id   2c00281732f75c987128889b9128811a
#
_cell.length_a   1.000
_cell.length_b   1.000
_cell.length_c   1.000
_cell.angle_alpha   90.00
_cell.angle_beta   90.00
_cell.angle_gamma   90.00
#
_symmetry.space_group_name_H-M   'P 1'
#
loop_
_entity.id
_entity.type
_entity.pdbx_description
1 polymer ?
#
loop_
_entity_poly.entity_id
_entity_poly.type
_entity_poly.pdbx_seq_one_letter_code
_entity_poly.pdbx_strand_id
1 'polypeptide(L)'
;TGVVSDLEALLAVCREAGALTVVDAVSSLGAMPLETDAWGADVVVTGSQKALLTPPGLAFVSVSEQAWRRRETGTLPRFYWDWAAMRKAQEKGSTPFTPATSTVVALAEALRLLLEDGLEAAFARHVALGRACRAGVKAMGLELYSPDEDRAAVLPAAETVRRSTSQP
;
A
#
# COMPACT_ATOMS: atom_id res chain seq x y z
N THR A 1 -8.40 0.57 -10.08
CA THR A 1 -9.40 1.55 -10.53
C THR A 1 -8.91 3.00 -10.49
N GLY A 2 -7.76 3.28 -9.90
CA GLY A 2 -7.20 4.63 -9.80
C GLY A 2 -7.90 5.55 -8.79
N VAL A 3 -8.66 5.00 -7.86
CA VAL A 3 -9.36 5.76 -6.81
C VAL A 3 -8.79 5.38 -5.43
N VAL A 4 -8.58 6.39 -4.59
CA VAL A 4 -8.19 6.23 -3.19
C VAL A 4 -9.43 6.17 -2.31
N SER A 5 -9.51 5.13 -1.48
CA SER A 5 -10.57 5.00 -0.47
C SER A 5 -10.32 5.94 0.70
N ASP A 6 -11.38 6.50 1.28
CA ASP A 6 -11.32 7.27 2.52
C ASP A 6 -11.13 6.29 3.70
N LEU A 7 -9.86 5.90 3.93
CA LEU A 7 -9.54 4.87 4.90
C LEU A 7 -9.84 5.32 6.33
N GLU A 8 -9.59 6.56 6.68
CA GLU A 8 -9.85 7.07 8.03
C GLU A 8 -11.33 6.91 8.40
N ALA A 9 -12.23 7.38 7.53
CA ALA A 9 -13.67 7.25 7.74
C ALA A 9 -14.14 5.79 7.73
N LEU A 10 -13.65 4.99 6.80
CA LEU A 10 -14.03 3.58 6.71
C LEU A 10 -13.56 2.76 7.92
N LEU A 11 -12.34 2.98 8.38
CA LEU A 11 -11.79 2.30 9.55
C LEU A 11 -12.51 2.68 10.84
N ALA A 12 -12.94 3.95 10.96
CA ALA A 12 -13.76 4.39 12.10
C ALA A 12 -15.08 3.62 12.17
N VAL A 13 -15.79 3.50 11.06
CA VAL A 13 -17.06 2.74 10.98
C VAL A 13 -16.84 1.24 11.28
N CYS A 14 -15.78 0.65 10.73
CA CYS A 14 -15.46 -0.76 11.01
C CYS A 14 -15.16 -1.01 12.49
N ARG A 15 -14.43 -0.10 13.12
CA ARG A 15 -14.11 -0.17 14.55
C ARG A 15 -15.37 -0.05 15.42
N GLU A 16 -16.29 0.86 15.11
CA GLU A 16 -17.57 0.98 15.80
C GLU A 16 -18.42 -0.29 15.68
N ALA A 17 -18.35 -0.97 14.53
CA ALA A 17 -19.01 -2.25 14.29
C ALA A 17 -18.28 -3.46 14.91
N GLY A 18 -17.11 -3.27 15.54
CA GLY A 18 -16.30 -4.38 16.09
C GLY A 18 -15.71 -5.31 15.02
N ALA A 19 -15.64 -4.84 13.77
CA ALA A 19 -15.09 -5.61 12.67
C ALA A 19 -13.56 -5.49 12.62
N LEU A 20 -12.86 -6.58 12.27
CA LEU A 20 -11.45 -6.53 11.90
C LEU A 20 -11.28 -5.97 10.49
N THR A 21 -10.24 -5.20 10.30
CA THR A 21 -9.94 -4.54 9.04
C THR A 21 -8.67 -5.09 8.39
N VAL A 22 -8.72 -5.26 7.07
CA VAL A 22 -7.55 -5.59 6.25
C VAL A 22 -7.45 -4.55 5.15
N VAL A 23 -6.35 -3.82 5.13
CA VAL A 23 -6.08 -2.74 4.18
C VAL A 23 -5.03 -3.20 3.18
N ASP A 24 -5.38 -3.18 1.89
CA ASP A 24 -4.42 -3.30 0.80
C ASP A 24 -3.79 -1.93 0.53
N ALA A 25 -2.54 -1.78 0.94
CA ALA A 25 -1.73 -0.58 0.74
C ALA A 25 -0.59 -0.81 -0.28
N VAL A 26 -0.70 -1.84 -1.12
CA VAL A 26 0.35 -2.19 -2.08
C VAL A 26 0.74 -1.02 -2.98
N SER A 27 -0.22 -0.20 -3.39
CA SER A 27 0.04 0.94 -4.27
C SER A 27 0.14 2.28 -3.55
N SER A 28 -0.24 2.36 -2.27
CA SER A 28 -0.35 3.63 -1.54
C SER A 28 0.78 3.85 -0.52
N LEU A 29 1.25 2.80 0.14
CA LEU A 29 2.29 2.94 1.17
C LEU A 29 3.59 3.49 0.58
N GLY A 30 4.08 4.60 1.15
CA GLY A 30 5.25 5.34 0.65
C GLY A 30 4.93 6.38 -0.45
N ALA A 31 3.71 6.37 -1.01
CA ALA A 31 3.25 7.34 -2.00
C ALA A 31 2.28 8.39 -1.45
N MET A 32 1.63 8.09 -0.33
CA MET A 32 0.67 8.95 0.34
C MET A 32 0.59 8.62 1.83
N PRO A 33 0.05 9.50 2.68
CA PRO A 33 -0.11 9.25 4.10
C PRO A 33 -0.94 7.99 4.37
N LEU A 34 -0.49 7.19 5.34
CA LEU A 34 -1.18 6.02 5.85
C LEU A 34 -0.88 5.89 7.35
N GLU A 35 -1.74 6.48 8.15
CA GLU A 35 -1.58 6.54 9.62
C GLU A 35 -2.18 5.28 10.27
N THR A 36 -1.50 4.14 10.09
CA THR A 36 -1.98 2.81 10.46
C THR A 36 -2.50 2.73 11.90
N ASP A 37 -1.72 3.24 12.85
CA ASP A 37 -2.06 3.19 14.27
C ASP A 37 -3.12 4.23 14.64
N ALA A 38 -2.97 5.46 14.14
CA ALA A 38 -3.92 6.54 14.44
C ALA A 38 -5.32 6.25 13.88
N TRP A 39 -5.41 5.69 12.70
CA TRP A 39 -6.69 5.30 12.09
C TRP A 39 -7.21 3.95 12.60
N GLY A 40 -6.38 3.16 13.30
CA GLY A 40 -6.75 1.89 13.90
C GLY A 40 -6.95 0.76 12.89
N ALA A 41 -6.11 0.70 11.86
CA ALA A 41 -6.10 -0.42 10.92
C ALA A 41 -5.56 -1.69 11.61
N ASP A 42 -6.25 -2.83 11.47
CA ASP A 42 -5.84 -4.08 12.11
C ASP A 42 -4.75 -4.80 11.32
N VAL A 43 -4.90 -4.89 10.03
CA VAL A 43 -3.91 -5.50 9.13
C VAL A 43 -3.71 -4.58 7.95
N VAL A 44 -2.44 -4.27 7.66
CA VAL A 44 -2.06 -3.53 6.46
C VAL A 44 -1.05 -4.36 5.67
N VAL A 45 -1.31 -4.54 4.39
CA VAL A 45 -0.43 -5.31 3.49
C VAL A 45 0.15 -4.42 2.40
N THR A 46 1.44 -4.64 2.09
CA THR A 46 2.10 -3.95 0.98
C THR A 46 3.20 -4.81 0.36
N GLY A 47 3.77 -4.33 -0.74
CA GLY A 47 4.87 -4.99 -1.45
C GLY A 47 6.00 -4.04 -1.81
N SER A 48 7.17 -4.61 -2.06
CA SER A 48 8.40 -3.85 -2.29
C SER A 48 8.46 -3.05 -3.60
N GLN A 49 7.71 -3.47 -4.63
CA GLN A 49 7.89 -3.03 -6.02
C GLN A 49 7.09 -1.78 -6.42
N LYS A 50 6.47 -1.10 -5.50
CA LYS A 50 5.69 0.13 -5.76
C LYS A 50 6.45 1.35 -5.24
N ALA A 51 5.84 2.17 -4.41
CA ALA A 51 6.47 3.38 -3.90
C ALA A 51 7.68 3.12 -2.97
N LEU A 52 7.89 1.88 -2.52
CA LEU A 52 9.11 1.49 -1.81
C LEU A 52 10.32 1.29 -2.73
N LEU A 53 10.19 1.53 -4.04
CA LEU A 53 11.26 1.66 -5.03
C LEU A 53 12.21 0.45 -5.15
N THR A 54 11.75 -0.74 -4.77
CA THR A 54 12.55 -1.96 -4.76
C THR A 54 12.00 -2.96 -5.78
N PRO A 55 12.79 -3.87 -6.35
CA PRO A 55 12.28 -4.95 -7.17
C PRO A 55 11.21 -5.79 -6.45
N PRO A 56 10.29 -6.45 -7.17
CA PRO A 56 9.34 -7.38 -6.56
C PRO A 56 10.07 -8.53 -5.87
N GLY A 57 9.51 -9.03 -4.76
CA GLY A 57 10.08 -10.17 -4.02
C GLY A 57 9.91 -10.10 -2.52
N LEU A 58 9.48 -8.94 -1.96
CA LEU A 58 9.14 -8.81 -0.54
C LEU A 58 7.68 -8.39 -0.38
N ALA A 59 7.03 -8.94 0.64
CA ALA A 59 5.75 -8.51 1.14
C ALA A 59 5.87 -8.12 2.62
N PHE A 60 5.13 -7.09 3.01
CA PHE A 60 5.12 -6.58 4.37
C PHE A 60 3.70 -6.62 4.90
N VAL A 61 3.57 -7.00 6.17
CA VAL A 61 2.28 -7.05 6.86
C VAL A 61 2.45 -6.40 8.22
N SER A 62 1.72 -5.32 8.47
CA SER A 62 1.51 -4.77 9.80
C SER A 62 0.31 -5.44 10.44
N VAL A 63 0.39 -5.81 11.71
CA VAL A 63 -0.66 -6.57 12.40
C VAL A 63 -0.89 -5.97 13.79
N SER A 64 -2.11 -5.50 14.06
CA SER A 64 -2.51 -4.97 15.37
C SER A 64 -2.56 -6.07 16.44
N GLU A 65 -2.49 -5.66 17.70
CA GLU A 65 -2.68 -6.60 18.82
C GLU A 65 -4.07 -7.26 18.79
N GLN A 66 -5.09 -6.58 18.29
CA GLN A 66 -6.43 -7.15 18.12
C GLN A 66 -6.41 -8.27 17.06
N ALA A 67 -5.77 -8.04 15.93
CA ALA A 67 -5.62 -9.04 14.88
C ALA A 67 -4.78 -10.23 15.34
N TRP A 68 -3.74 -10.01 16.15
CA TRP A 68 -2.96 -11.09 16.76
C TRP A 68 -3.82 -11.97 17.67
N ARG A 69 -4.64 -11.38 18.56
CA ARG A 69 -5.57 -12.14 19.41
C ARG A 69 -6.57 -12.94 18.57
N ARG A 70 -7.09 -12.34 17.50
CA ARG A 70 -8.05 -13.04 16.63
C ARG A 70 -7.41 -14.20 15.87
N ARG A 71 -6.14 -14.07 15.48
CA ARG A 71 -5.38 -15.14 14.84
C ARG A 71 -5.31 -16.40 15.72
N GLU A 72 -5.23 -16.28 17.04
CA GLU A 72 -5.12 -17.41 17.97
C GLU A 72 -6.35 -18.33 17.93
N THR A 73 -7.51 -17.76 17.64
CA THR A 73 -8.77 -18.52 17.50
C THR A 73 -9.01 -19.03 16.07
N GLY A 74 -8.14 -18.71 15.13
CA GLY A 74 -8.27 -19.14 13.74
C GLY A 74 -7.95 -20.63 13.54
N THR A 75 -8.83 -21.35 12.86
CA THR A 75 -8.72 -22.81 12.65
C THR A 75 -8.21 -23.19 11.26
N LEU A 76 -8.10 -22.24 10.33
CA LEU A 76 -7.61 -22.51 8.98
C LEU A 76 -6.16 -23.01 9.02
N PRO A 77 -5.82 -24.08 8.29
CA PRO A 77 -4.45 -24.58 8.22
C PRO A 77 -3.54 -23.56 7.55
N ARG A 78 -2.33 -23.40 8.07
CA ARG A 78 -1.31 -22.47 7.59
C ARG A 78 0.08 -23.06 7.80
N PHE A 79 0.98 -22.75 6.89
CA PHE A 79 2.36 -23.25 6.93
C PHE A 79 3.35 -22.19 6.47
N TYR A 80 3.46 -21.92 5.16
CA TYR A 80 4.46 -21.03 4.60
C TYR A 80 4.23 -19.55 5.02
N TRP A 81 2.98 -19.13 5.06
CA TRP A 81 2.59 -17.76 5.43
C TRP A 81 2.04 -17.66 6.86
N ASP A 82 2.58 -18.47 7.78
CA ASP A 82 2.22 -18.37 9.18
C ASP A 82 2.96 -17.19 9.83
N TRP A 83 2.21 -16.16 10.15
CA TRP A 83 2.73 -14.94 10.79
C TRP A 83 3.38 -15.23 12.16
N ALA A 84 2.92 -16.22 12.92
CA ALA A 84 3.58 -16.58 14.18
C ALA A 84 4.96 -17.18 13.95
N ALA A 85 5.14 -17.99 12.92
CA ALA A 85 6.45 -18.50 12.55
C ALA A 85 7.39 -17.34 12.10
N MET A 86 6.85 -16.38 11.35
CA MET A 86 7.57 -15.17 10.95
C MET A 86 8.01 -14.33 12.16
N ARG A 87 7.08 -14.00 13.07
CA ARG A 87 7.36 -13.23 14.29
C ARG A 87 8.43 -13.91 15.15
N LYS A 88 8.29 -15.20 15.41
CA LYS A 88 9.27 -16.00 16.18
C LYS A 88 10.66 -16.02 15.55
N ALA A 89 10.74 -16.03 14.22
CA ALA A 89 12.02 -15.99 13.51
C ALA A 89 12.65 -14.58 13.60
N GLN A 90 11.85 -13.53 13.44
CA GLN A 90 12.31 -12.13 13.55
C GLN A 90 12.87 -11.80 14.94
N GLU A 91 12.27 -12.33 16.01
CA GLU A 91 12.79 -12.18 17.39
C GLU A 91 14.23 -12.71 17.53
N LYS A 92 14.64 -13.62 16.64
CA LYS A 92 15.99 -14.20 16.58
C LYS A 92 16.87 -13.57 15.49
N GLY A 93 16.42 -12.48 14.87
CA GLY A 93 17.12 -11.84 13.74
C GLY A 93 17.21 -12.75 12.50
N SER A 94 16.23 -13.62 12.28
CA SER A 94 16.19 -14.59 11.20
C SER A 94 14.86 -14.61 10.48
N THR A 95 14.72 -15.50 9.50
CA THR A 95 13.48 -15.77 8.77
C THR A 95 13.17 -17.27 8.83
N PRO A 96 11.90 -17.71 8.78
CA PRO A 96 11.55 -19.13 8.86
C PRO A 96 11.97 -19.93 7.61
N PHE A 97 12.23 -19.26 6.50
CA PHE A 97 12.66 -19.82 5.22
C PHE A 97 13.79 -18.97 4.65
N THR A 98 14.44 -19.44 3.60
CA THR A 98 15.53 -18.69 2.94
C THR A 98 15.06 -17.30 2.51
N PRO A 99 15.69 -16.21 3.00
CA PRO A 99 15.30 -14.86 2.66
C PRO A 99 15.76 -14.45 1.26
N ALA A 100 15.03 -13.52 0.65
CA ALA A 100 15.45 -12.83 -0.57
C ALA A 100 16.51 -11.75 -0.23
N THR A 101 17.71 -12.16 0.15
CA THR A 101 18.75 -11.31 0.74
C THR A 101 19.09 -10.09 -0.12
N SER A 102 19.26 -10.28 -1.44
CA SER A 102 19.54 -9.18 -2.37
C SER A 102 18.43 -8.13 -2.39
N THR A 103 17.16 -8.55 -2.34
CA THR A 103 16.01 -7.65 -2.31
C THR A 103 15.91 -6.92 -0.96
N VAL A 104 16.29 -7.59 0.15
CA VAL A 104 16.34 -6.93 1.48
C VAL A 104 17.41 -5.85 1.50
N VAL A 105 18.60 -6.10 0.94
CA VAL A 105 19.66 -5.09 0.83
C VAL A 105 19.21 -3.92 -0.07
N ALA A 106 18.57 -4.21 -1.19
CA ALA A 106 18.03 -3.17 -2.07
C ALA A 106 16.93 -2.34 -1.37
N LEU A 107 16.08 -2.98 -0.56
CA LEU A 107 15.08 -2.29 0.25
C LEU A 107 15.73 -1.35 1.28
N ALA A 108 16.78 -1.79 1.96
CA ALA A 108 17.46 -0.94 2.94
C ALA A 108 17.97 0.35 2.30
N GLU A 109 18.55 0.28 1.10
CA GLU A 109 19.01 1.45 0.36
C GLU A 109 17.83 2.30 -0.14
N ALA A 110 16.78 1.68 -0.66
CA ALA A 110 15.59 2.40 -1.11
C ALA A 110 14.92 3.17 0.03
N LEU A 111 14.81 2.57 1.21
CA LEU A 111 14.28 3.24 2.41
C LEU A 111 15.20 4.37 2.89
N ARG A 112 16.52 4.19 2.82
CA ARG A 112 17.47 5.26 3.14
C ARG A 112 17.23 6.48 2.25
N LEU A 113 17.11 6.28 0.93
CA LEU A 113 16.84 7.36 -0.02
C LEU A 113 15.47 8.02 0.22
N LEU A 114 14.43 7.21 0.45
CA LEU A 114 13.09 7.70 0.71
C LEU A 114 13.02 8.59 1.97
N LEU A 115 13.75 8.19 3.02
CA LEU A 115 13.76 8.89 4.30
C LEU A 115 14.72 10.09 4.33
N GLU A 116 15.72 10.13 3.46
CA GLU A 116 16.66 11.26 3.32
C GLU A 116 15.93 12.54 2.91
N ASP A 117 15.04 12.44 1.91
CA ASP A 117 14.20 13.55 1.46
C ASP A 117 12.99 13.79 2.38
N GLY A 118 12.61 12.79 3.18
CA GLY A 118 11.45 12.77 4.04
C GLY A 118 10.16 12.34 3.31
N LEU A 119 9.23 11.76 4.08
CA LEU A 119 7.99 11.22 3.54
C LEU A 119 7.11 12.29 2.89
N GLU A 120 7.05 13.49 3.47
CA GLU A 120 6.24 14.59 2.93
C GLU A 120 6.70 15.01 1.51
N ALA A 121 8.02 15.05 1.28
CA ALA A 121 8.57 15.34 -0.04
C ALA A 121 8.24 14.21 -1.04
N ALA A 122 8.31 12.95 -0.60
CA ALA A 122 7.90 11.81 -1.42
C ALA A 122 6.42 11.89 -1.80
N PHE A 123 5.53 12.19 -0.86
CA PHE A 123 4.10 12.35 -1.10
C PHE A 123 3.82 13.49 -2.09
N ALA A 124 4.43 14.66 -1.86
CA ALA A 124 4.29 15.82 -2.76
C ALA A 124 4.74 15.48 -4.19
N ARG A 125 5.87 14.79 -4.34
CA ARG A 125 6.37 14.32 -5.65
C ARG A 125 5.36 13.41 -6.35
N HIS A 126 4.79 12.44 -5.65
CA HIS A 126 3.81 11.52 -6.23
C HIS A 126 2.54 12.26 -6.66
N VAL A 127 2.04 13.19 -5.86
CA VAL A 127 0.89 14.04 -6.23
C VAL A 127 1.18 14.84 -7.49
N ALA A 128 2.35 15.47 -7.59
CA ALA A 128 2.73 16.26 -8.75
C ALA A 128 2.82 15.40 -10.03
N LEU A 129 3.46 14.23 -9.94
CA LEU A 129 3.57 13.28 -11.05
C LEU A 129 2.20 12.73 -11.48
N GLY A 130 1.34 12.39 -10.54
CA GLY A 130 -0.03 11.95 -10.83
C GLY A 130 -0.85 13.02 -11.56
N ARG A 131 -0.78 14.29 -11.11
CA ARG A 131 -1.43 15.41 -11.78
C ARG A 131 -0.88 15.64 -13.19
N ALA A 132 0.42 15.60 -13.37
CA ALA A 132 1.05 15.76 -14.68
C ALA A 132 0.62 14.67 -15.66
N CYS A 133 0.58 13.41 -15.20
CA CYS A 133 0.13 12.31 -16.04
C CYS A 133 -1.34 12.46 -16.45
N ARG A 134 -2.24 12.78 -15.53
CA ARG A 134 -3.66 13.03 -15.84
C ARG A 134 -3.84 14.19 -16.81
N ALA A 135 -3.10 15.27 -16.64
CA ALA A 135 -3.11 16.40 -17.57
C ALA A 135 -2.66 15.98 -18.98
N GLY A 136 -1.60 15.18 -19.09
CA GLY A 136 -1.13 14.63 -20.36
C GLY A 136 -2.17 13.74 -21.04
N VAL A 137 -2.84 12.83 -20.28
CA VAL A 137 -3.90 11.97 -20.81
C VAL A 137 -5.06 12.82 -21.37
N LYS A 138 -5.49 13.85 -20.63
CA LYS A 138 -6.56 14.76 -21.08
C LYS A 138 -6.15 15.56 -22.33
N ALA A 139 -4.89 16.00 -22.40
CA ALA A 139 -4.39 16.71 -23.57
C ALA A 139 -4.34 15.86 -24.83
N MET A 140 -4.29 14.53 -24.71
CA MET A 140 -4.43 13.58 -25.82
C MET A 140 -5.90 13.32 -26.23
N GLY A 141 -6.88 14.01 -25.64
CA GLY A 141 -8.29 13.82 -25.92
C GLY A 141 -8.88 12.55 -25.31
N LEU A 142 -8.24 12.01 -24.25
CA LEU A 142 -8.70 10.81 -23.56
C LEU A 142 -9.38 11.21 -22.25
N GLU A 143 -10.37 10.41 -21.83
CA GLU A 143 -11.10 10.63 -20.58
C GLU A 143 -10.54 9.73 -19.47
N LEU A 144 -10.49 10.25 -18.24
CA LEU A 144 -10.12 9.47 -17.07
C LEU A 144 -11.31 8.60 -16.65
N TYR A 145 -11.01 7.38 -16.25
CA TYR A 145 -12.02 6.49 -15.67
C TYR A 145 -12.44 6.90 -14.26
N SER A 146 -11.48 7.41 -13.47
CA SER A 146 -11.75 7.90 -12.12
C SER A 146 -12.53 9.22 -12.17
N PRO A 147 -13.70 9.31 -11.54
CA PRO A 147 -14.52 10.51 -11.54
C PRO A 147 -13.97 11.61 -10.62
N ASP A 148 -13.12 11.28 -9.66
CA ASP A 148 -12.61 12.17 -8.63
C ASP A 148 -11.09 12.37 -8.80
N GLU A 149 -10.71 13.51 -9.32
CA GLU A 149 -9.31 13.86 -9.57
C GLU A 149 -8.51 14.08 -8.28
N ASP A 150 -9.15 14.53 -7.21
CA ASP A 150 -8.51 14.78 -5.93
C ASP A 150 -8.29 13.49 -5.13
N ARG A 151 -9.13 12.48 -5.38
CA ARG A 151 -9.00 11.12 -4.84
C ARG A 151 -8.43 10.12 -5.84
N ALA A 152 -7.97 10.57 -6.99
CA ALA A 152 -7.31 9.71 -7.94
C ALA A 152 -5.98 9.23 -7.36
N ALA A 153 -5.73 7.93 -7.51
CA ALA A 153 -4.50 7.32 -7.04
C ALA A 153 -3.30 8.08 -7.57
N VAL A 154 -2.31 8.21 -6.73
CA VAL A 154 -1.04 8.84 -7.01
C VAL A 154 -0.28 8.16 -8.15
N LEU A 155 -0.65 6.92 -8.48
CA LEU A 155 -0.03 6.13 -9.55
C LEU A 155 -0.91 6.11 -10.80
N PRO A 156 -0.49 6.77 -11.88
CA PRO A 156 -1.24 6.83 -13.13
C PRO A 156 -1.38 5.47 -13.84
N ALA A 157 -0.57 4.49 -13.48
CA ALA A 157 -0.51 3.19 -14.16
C ALA A 157 -1.78 2.31 -14.00
N ALA A 158 -2.73 2.70 -13.15
CA ALA A 158 -3.97 1.95 -12.93
C ALA A 158 -5.23 2.64 -13.50
N GLU A 159 -5.10 3.82 -14.11
CA GLU A 159 -6.25 4.49 -14.68
C GLU A 159 -6.60 3.88 -16.04
N THR A 160 -7.79 3.28 -16.12
CA THR A 160 -8.35 2.84 -17.39
C THR A 160 -8.77 4.07 -18.18
N VAL A 161 -8.19 4.24 -19.33
CA VAL A 161 -8.48 5.36 -20.24
C VAL A 161 -9.61 4.97 -21.17
N ARG A 162 -10.66 5.78 -21.27
CA ARG A 162 -11.71 5.65 -22.30
C ARG A 162 -11.40 6.58 -23.45
N ARG A 163 -11.63 6.13 -24.68
CA ARG A 163 -11.72 7.07 -25.80
C ARG A 163 -12.99 7.89 -25.65
N SER A 164 -12.88 9.19 -25.78
CA SER A 164 -14.08 10.05 -25.91
C SER A 164 -14.91 9.57 -27.10
N THR A 165 -16.17 9.24 -26.83
CA THR A 165 -17.14 8.85 -27.87
C THR A 165 -17.75 10.05 -28.57
N SER A 166 -17.28 11.25 -28.28
CA SER A 166 -17.75 12.51 -28.88
C SER A 166 -16.79 13.00 -29.97
N GLN A 167 -16.69 12.25 -31.06
CA GLN A 167 -16.36 12.83 -32.37
C GLN A 167 -17.41 12.38 -33.38
N PRO A 168 -17.94 13.32 -34.19
CA PRO A 168 -18.97 13.05 -35.18
C PRO A 168 -18.50 12.11 -36.28
#